data_04f567695a936c77cb686fc95386cdc0
#
_entry.id   04f567695a936c77cb686fc95386cdc0
#
_cell.length_a   1.000
_cell.length_b   1.000
_cell.length_c   1.000
_cell.angle_alpha   90.00
_cell.angle_beta   90.00
_cell.angle_gamma   90.00
#
_symmetry.space_group_name_H-M   'P 1'
#
loop_
_entity.id
_entity.type
_entity.pdbx_description
1 polymer ?
#
loop_
_entity_poly.entity_id
_entity_poly.type
_entity_poly.pdbx_seq_one_letter_code
_entity_poly.pdbx_strand_id
1 'polypeptide(L)'
;MAWGFNPYLTEADPYRGAYLAVVESITKLVCAGFHHKDMYLTFQEYFEHMNDKPERWGKPLAALLGALDAQMGLGIASIGGKDSMSGSFEGLDVPP
;
A
#
# COMPACT_ATOMS: atom_id res chain seq x y z
N MET A 1 10.59 -11.26 7.98
CA MET A 1 9.69 -10.55 7.07
C MET A 1 8.37 -10.30 7.80
N ALA A 2 7.80 -9.09 7.62
CA ALA A 2 6.47 -8.75 8.11
C ALA A 2 5.69 -8.02 7.01
N TRP A 3 4.39 -7.97 7.13
CA TRP A 3 3.51 -7.26 6.21
C TRP A 3 2.51 -6.40 6.97
N GLY A 4 2.02 -5.34 6.34
CA GLY A 4 0.98 -4.47 6.84
C GLY A 4 -0.10 -4.28 5.77
N PHE A 5 -1.35 -4.39 6.17
CA PHE A 5 -2.50 -4.16 5.31
C PHE A 5 -3.79 -4.15 6.13
N ASN A 6 -4.62 -3.16 5.89
CA ASN A 6 -5.97 -3.10 6.45
C ASN A 6 -6.95 -2.70 5.34
N PRO A 7 -7.75 -3.66 4.81
CA PRO A 7 -8.65 -3.40 3.68
C PRO A 7 -9.71 -2.34 3.98
N TYR A 8 -10.18 -2.25 5.21
CA TYR A 8 -11.19 -1.26 5.60
C TYR A 8 -10.65 0.18 5.58
N LEU A 9 -9.37 0.33 5.94
CA LEU A 9 -8.71 1.64 5.87
C LEU A 9 -8.40 2.02 4.42
N THR A 10 -7.90 1.09 3.61
CA THR A 10 -7.60 1.37 2.20
C THR A 10 -8.86 1.64 1.38
N GLU A 11 -9.97 0.97 1.68
CA GLU A 11 -11.25 1.23 1.03
C GLU A 11 -11.79 2.64 1.38
N ALA A 12 -11.65 3.07 2.63
CA ALA A 12 -12.10 4.38 3.10
C ALA A 12 -11.19 5.52 2.61
N ASP A 13 -9.88 5.28 2.61
CA ASP A 13 -8.86 6.27 2.24
C ASP A 13 -7.58 5.54 1.79
N PRO A 14 -7.37 5.36 0.47
CA PRO A 14 -6.20 4.66 -0.05
C PRO A 14 -4.86 5.27 0.37
N TYR A 15 -4.78 6.60 0.50
CA TYR A 15 -3.57 7.28 0.96
C TYR A 15 -3.22 6.87 2.41
N ARG A 16 -4.17 7.00 3.33
CA ARG A 16 -3.96 6.63 4.73
C ARG A 16 -3.79 5.14 4.92
N GLY A 17 -4.53 4.35 4.16
CA GLY A 17 -4.39 2.89 4.18
C GLY A 17 -2.99 2.44 3.82
N ALA A 18 -2.43 2.95 2.73
CA ALA A 18 -1.07 2.65 2.31
C ALA A 18 -0.01 3.18 3.29
N TYR A 19 -0.17 4.42 3.78
CA TYR A 19 0.70 5.00 4.80
C TYR A 19 0.77 4.10 6.04
N LEU A 20 -0.39 3.72 6.57
CA LEU A 20 -0.47 2.90 7.77
C LEU A 20 -0.02 1.46 7.54
N ALA A 21 -0.17 0.91 6.34
CA ALA A 21 0.36 -0.41 5.99
C ALA A 21 1.90 -0.44 6.10
N VAL A 22 2.57 0.61 5.62
CA VAL A 22 4.03 0.76 5.81
C VAL A 22 4.39 0.82 7.29
N VAL A 23 3.74 1.69 8.05
CA VAL A 23 3.99 1.84 9.49
C VAL A 23 3.76 0.52 10.23
N GLU A 24 2.68 -0.19 9.92
CA GLU A 24 2.36 -1.49 10.53
C GLU A 24 3.45 -2.52 10.27
N SER A 25 3.88 -2.67 9.01
CA SER A 25 4.91 -3.66 8.65
C SER A 25 6.23 -3.40 9.37
N ILE A 26 6.66 -2.14 9.44
CA ILE A 26 7.87 -1.73 10.14
C ILE A 26 7.73 -1.92 11.65
N THR A 27 6.60 -1.54 12.23
CA THR A 27 6.33 -1.73 13.66
C THR A 27 6.44 -3.20 14.06
N LYS A 28 5.88 -4.11 13.27
CA LYS A 28 5.99 -5.57 13.52
C LYS A 28 7.43 -6.05 13.55
N LEU A 29 8.28 -5.56 12.64
CA LEU A 29 9.70 -5.92 12.62
C LEU A 29 10.47 -5.32 13.80
N VAL A 30 10.20 -4.07 14.15
CA VAL A 30 10.81 -3.43 15.34
C VAL A 30 10.41 -4.18 16.62
N CYS A 31 9.15 -4.56 16.77
CA CYS A 31 8.69 -5.38 17.89
C CYS A 31 9.37 -6.76 17.95
N ALA A 32 9.78 -7.29 16.80
CA ALA A 32 10.54 -8.54 16.71
C ALA A 32 12.06 -8.36 16.94
N GLY A 33 12.51 -7.15 17.26
CA GLY A 33 13.90 -6.85 17.62
C GLY A 33 14.79 -6.41 16.46
N PHE A 34 14.24 -6.13 15.29
CA PHE A 34 15.01 -5.64 14.13
C PHE A 34 15.16 -4.13 14.16
N HIS A 35 16.32 -3.65 13.70
CA HIS A 35 16.57 -2.23 13.58
C HIS A 35 15.99 -1.68 12.29
N HIS A 36 15.24 -0.56 12.36
CA HIS A 36 14.51 -0.03 11.19
C HIS A 36 15.42 0.36 10.01
N LYS A 37 16.68 0.74 10.25
CA LYS A 37 17.64 1.09 9.20
C LYS A 37 18.11 -0.08 8.35
N ASP A 38 17.88 -1.30 8.82
CA ASP A 38 18.27 -2.53 8.11
C ASP A 38 17.10 -3.13 7.31
N MET A 39 16.02 -2.39 7.21
CA MET A 39 14.80 -2.83 6.55
C MET A 39 14.67 -2.24 5.14
N TYR A 40 14.06 -3.02 4.26
CA TYR A 40 13.65 -2.61 2.93
C TYR A 40 12.19 -2.99 2.72
N LEU A 41 11.51 -2.25 1.87
CA LEU A 41 10.11 -2.48 1.56
C LEU A 41 9.94 -3.08 0.17
N THR A 42 8.92 -3.90 0.03
CA THR A 42 8.32 -4.27 -1.25
C THR A 42 6.83 -4.00 -1.18
N PHE A 43 6.25 -3.53 -2.27
CA PHE A 43 4.83 -3.21 -2.33
C PHE A 43 4.08 -4.18 -3.25
N GLN A 44 2.85 -4.47 -2.87
CA GLN A 44 1.88 -5.15 -3.70
C GLN A 44 0.61 -4.33 -3.67
N GLU A 45 0.17 -3.88 -4.83
CA GLU A 45 -1.08 -3.15 -5.00
C GLU A 45 -2.05 -3.94 -5.87
N TYR A 46 -3.34 -3.88 -5.56
CA TYR A 46 -4.37 -4.55 -6.32
C TYR A 46 -5.65 -3.73 -6.31
N PHE A 47 -6.06 -3.26 -7.49
CA PHE A 47 -7.21 -2.40 -7.67
C PHE A 47 -8.17 -2.98 -8.71
N GLU A 48 -9.41 -2.49 -8.71
CA GLU A 48 -10.41 -2.78 -9.73
C GLU A 48 -9.94 -2.32 -11.12
N HIS A 49 -10.62 -2.78 -12.17
CA HIS A 49 -10.38 -2.27 -13.52
C HIS A 49 -10.59 -0.75 -13.57
N MET A 50 -9.61 -0.04 -14.11
CA MET A 50 -9.63 1.43 -14.17
C MET A 50 -10.74 1.96 -15.09
N ASN A 51 -10.95 1.30 -16.25
CA ASN A 51 -11.84 1.77 -17.31
C ASN A 51 -11.54 3.25 -17.65
N ASP A 52 -12.52 3.96 -18.19
CA ASP A 52 -12.43 5.41 -18.48
C ASP A 52 -12.95 6.26 -17.30
N LYS A 53 -12.66 5.82 -16.05
CA LYS A 53 -13.12 6.49 -14.82
C LYS A 53 -11.95 7.13 -14.10
N PRO A 54 -11.79 8.47 -14.13
CA PRO A 54 -10.68 9.15 -13.46
C PRO A 54 -10.58 8.85 -11.96
N GLU A 55 -11.72 8.64 -11.30
CA GLU A 55 -11.78 8.34 -9.87
C GLU A 55 -11.06 7.03 -9.53
N ARG A 56 -11.12 6.04 -10.43
CA ARG A 56 -10.43 4.76 -10.24
C ARG A 56 -8.93 4.92 -10.36
N TRP A 57 -8.45 5.78 -11.26
CA TRP A 57 -7.02 6.11 -11.39
C TRP A 57 -6.49 6.91 -10.18
N GLY A 58 -7.36 7.66 -9.52
CA GLY A 58 -7.01 8.40 -8.31
C GLY A 58 -6.65 7.51 -7.12
N LYS A 59 -7.23 6.31 -7.03
CA LYS A 59 -6.97 5.38 -5.91
C LYS A 59 -5.52 4.89 -5.86
N PRO A 60 -4.96 4.26 -6.92
CA PRO A 60 -3.56 3.85 -6.90
C PRO A 60 -2.61 5.03 -6.72
N LEU A 61 -2.89 6.18 -7.34
CA LEU A 61 -2.09 7.37 -7.10
C LEU A 61 -2.09 7.79 -5.63
N ALA A 62 -3.24 7.82 -4.99
CA ALA A 62 -3.36 8.16 -3.57
C ALA A 62 -2.59 7.16 -2.68
N ALA A 63 -2.70 5.86 -2.97
CA ALA A 63 -1.96 4.82 -2.25
C ALA A 63 -0.44 4.99 -2.41
N LEU A 64 0.04 5.23 -3.63
CA LEU A 64 1.47 5.48 -3.89
C LEU A 64 1.98 6.71 -3.14
N LEU A 65 1.22 7.80 -3.09
CA LEU A 65 1.59 9.00 -2.34
C LEU A 65 1.65 8.73 -0.84
N GLY A 66 0.70 7.99 -0.29
CA GLY A 66 0.71 7.60 1.13
C GLY A 66 1.91 6.72 1.48
N ALA A 67 2.21 5.73 0.64
CA ALA A 67 3.39 4.89 0.80
C ALA A 67 4.69 5.68 0.68
N LEU A 68 4.76 6.64 -0.25
CA LEU A 68 5.92 7.51 -0.41
C LEU A 68 6.15 8.38 0.84
N ASP A 69 5.11 9.01 1.37
CA ASP A 69 5.24 9.84 2.57
C ASP A 69 5.72 9.03 3.77
N ALA A 70 5.22 7.82 3.96
CA ALA A 70 5.70 6.93 5.02
C ALA A 70 7.17 6.54 4.83
N GLN A 71 7.60 6.22 3.61
CA GLN A 71 9.00 5.92 3.28
C GLN A 71 9.91 7.12 3.57
N MET A 72 9.51 8.30 3.14
CA MET A 72 10.28 9.53 3.37
C MET A 72 10.38 9.84 4.87
N GLY A 73 9.29 9.72 5.61
CA GLY A 73 9.27 9.97 7.06
C GLY A 73 10.11 8.98 7.86
N LEU A 74 10.15 7.72 7.45
CA LEU A 74 10.93 6.67 8.11
C LEU A 74 12.37 6.53 7.59
N GLY A 75 12.68 7.11 6.44
CA GLY A 75 13.98 6.97 5.79
C GLY A 75 14.24 5.53 5.31
N ILE A 76 13.20 4.81 4.88
CA ILE A 76 13.27 3.41 4.43
C ILE A 76 12.86 3.34 2.95
N ALA A 77 13.70 2.73 2.13
CA ALA A 77 13.45 2.61 0.69
C ALA A 77 12.69 1.34 0.34
N SER A 78 11.86 1.43 -0.71
CA SER A 78 11.36 0.25 -1.40
C SER A 78 12.37 -0.24 -2.45
N ILE A 79 12.49 -1.55 -2.57
CA ILE A 79 13.40 -2.21 -3.52
C ILE A 79 12.66 -2.88 -4.69
N GLY A 80 11.36 -2.85 -4.67
CA GLY A 80 10.52 -3.40 -5.72
C GLY A 80 9.07 -3.51 -5.31
N GLY A 81 8.27 -4.01 -6.22
CA GLY A 81 6.85 -4.17 -5.99
C GLY A 81 6.14 -4.66 -7.25
N LYS A 82 4.82 -4.73 -7.18
CA LYS A 82 3.96 -5.10 -8.28
C LYS A 82 2.59 -4.46 -8.12
N ASP A 83 2.08 -3.91 -9.20
CA ASP A 83 0.73 -3.37 -9.28
C ASP A 83 -0.16 -4.26 -10.16
N SER A 84 -1.43 -4.30 -9.86
CA SER A 84 -2.45 -4.91 -10.71
C SER A 84 -3.74 -4.10 -10.67
N MET A 85 -4.26 -3.75 -11.83
CA MET A 85 -5.53 -3.04 -12.03
C MET A 85 -6.53 -3.94 -12.76
N SER A 86 -6.60 -5.20 -12.36
CA SER A 86 -7.45 -6.23 -12.98
C SER A 86 -8.44 -6.86 -12.00
N GLY A 87 -8.71 -6.19 -10.89
CA GLY A 87 -9.54 -6.69 -9.82
C GLY A 87 -11.04 -6.48 -10.01
N SER A 88 -11.56 -6.69 -11.21
CA SER A 88 -13.00 -6.67 -11.49
C SER A 88 -13.41 -7.95 -12.20
N PHE A 89 -14.50 -8.56 -11.74
CA PHE A 89 -15.06 -9.76 -12.34
C PHE A 89 -16.58 -9.79 -12.18
N GLU A 90 -17.30 -9.95 -13.29
CA GLU A 90 -18.77 -10.05 -13.33
C GLU A 90 -19.51 -8.96 -12.53
N GLY A 91 -19.04 -7.72 -12.60
CA GLY A 91 -19.62 -6.58 -11.89
C GLY A 91 -19.21 -6.44 -10.43
N LEU A 92 -18.35 -7.32 -9.93
CA LEU A 92 -17.71 -7.19 -8.63
C LEU A 92 -16.35 -6.53 -8.78
N ASP A 93 -16.09 -5.53 -7.97
CA ASP A 93 -14.81 -4.87 -7.85
C ASP A 93 -14.14 -5.30 -6.54
N VAL A 94 -12.84 -5.61 -6.57
CA VAL A 94 -12.09 -5.84 -5.33
C VAL A 94 -11.86 -4.50 -4.62
N PRO A 95 -11.89 -4.47 -3.29
CA PRO A 95 -11.45 -3.29 -2.54
C PRO A 95 -9.94 -3.07 -2.73
N PRO A 96 -9.52 -1.81 -2.72
CA PRO A 96 -8.11 -1.46 -2.82
C PRO A 96 -7.31 -1.87 -1.59
#